data_49e831aa738574a0207448c5be7156e3
#
_entry.id   49e831aa738574a0207448c5be7156e3
#
_cell.length_a   1.000
_cell.length_b   1.000
_cell.length_c   1.000
_cell.angle_alpha   90.00
_cell.angle_beta   90.00
_cell.angle_gamma   90.00
#
_symmetry.space_group_name_H-M   'P 1'
#
loop_
_entity.id
_entity.type
_entity.pdbx_description
1 polymer ?
#
loop_
_entity_poly.entity_id
_entity_poly.type
_entity_poly.pdbx_seq_one_letter_code
_entity_poly.pdbx_strand_id
1 'polypeptide(L)'
;GSADADVAPGPFRPRPNPSIIWREVKPVDQVLQLARPAAAPMSLTSSDGAGLELVALEAKAVVEDPLTFTELHLTFRNPEPRVREGQFEIMLPPGAAISRFAMRQGNDWQEGEVVELQAARRAYEDFLHRRQDPALLEKQAGNSFRARVFPIPPSATKELIVSYSAERQNAADPFRIYLRGLPKLSHLSIRAIV
;
A
#
# COMPACT_ATOMS: atom_id res chain seq x y z
N GLY A 1 -25.09 -3.17 75.81
CA GLY A 1 -23.91 -3.26 75.08
C GLY A 1 -24.23 -3.72 73.70
N SER A 2 -24.37 -2.78 72.73
CA SER A 2 -24.51 -3.05 71.30
C SER A 2 -23.11 -3.13 70.73
N ALA A 3 -22.78 -4.24 70.09
CA ALA A 3 -21.59 -4.40 69.28
C ALA A 3 -21.95 -3.97 67.86
N ASP A 4 -21.38 -2.85 67.43
CA ASP A 4 -21.35 -2.45 66.04
C ASP A 4 -20.41 -3.40 65.29
N ALA A 5 -20.98 -4.18 64.37
CA ALA A 5 -20.21 -4.99 63.45
C ALA A 5 -19.66 -4.09 62.32
N ASP A 6 -18.34 -3.92 62.34
CA ASP A 6 -17.57 -3.24 61.32
C ASP A 6 -17.67 -4.06 60.02
N VAL A 7 -18.50 -3.56 59.09
CA VAL A 7 -18.64 -4.17 57.76
C VAL A 7 -17.53 -3.61 56.88
N ALA A 8 -16.51 -4.44 56.61
CA ALA A 8 -15.43 -4.13 55.66
C ALA A 8 -16.00 -3.75 54.28
N PRO A 9 -15.53 -2.68 53.65
CA PRO A 9 -15.97 -2.32 52.29
C PRO A 9 -15.59 -3.41 51.32
N GLY A 10 -16.59 -3.97 50.63
CA GLY A 10 -16.38 -4.95 49.57
C GLY A 10 -15.56 -4.39 48.41
N PRO A 11 -14.95 -5.26 47.59
CA PRO A 11 -14.06 -4.82 46.50
C PRO A 11 -14.82 -3.90 45.54
N PHE A 12 -14.18 -2.77 45.25
CA PHE A 12 -14.67 -1.78 44.28
C PHE A 12 -14.95 -2.44 42.93
N ARG A 13 -16.19 -2.56 42.53
CA ARG A 13 -16.57 -2.97 41.17
C ARG A 13 -16.84 -1.70 40.36
N PRO A 14 -15.99 -1.39 39.36
CA PRO A 14 -16.25 -0.27 38.47
C PRO A 14 -17.57 -0.52 37.74
N ARG A 15 -18.47 0.45 37.76
CA ARG A 15 -19.69 0.39 36.94
C ARG A 15 -19.32 0.44 35.49
N PRO A 16 -19.85 -0.45 34.64
CA PRO A 16 -19.57 -0.38 33.22
C PRO A 16 -20.06 0.96 32.66
N ASN A 17 -19.18 1.65 31.93
CA ASN A 17 -19.54 2.90 31.26
C ASN A 17 -20.58 2.58 30.17
N PRO A 18 -21.80 3.12 30.20
CA PRO A 18 -22.87 2.80 29.25
C PRO A 18 -22.54 3.26 27.80
N SER A 19 -21.47 4.01 27.61
CA SER A 19 -21.02 4.47 26.29
C SER A 19 -20.13 3.48 25.55
N ILE A 20 -19.71 2.38 26.19
CA ILE A 20 -18.89 1.34 25.54
C ILE A 20 -19.84 0.28 24.96
N ILE A 21 -20.23 0.44 23.72
CA ILE A 21 -20.92 -0.60 22.96
C ILE A 21 -19.85 -1.62 22.54
N TRP A 22 -19.76 -2.72 23.27
CA TRP A 22 -18.98 -3.88 22.86
C TRP A 22 -19.65 -4.49 21.62
N ARG A 23 -19.14 -4.19 20.44
CA ARG A 23 -19.49 -4.97 19.25
C ARG A 23 -18.78 -6.30 19.37
N GLU A 24 -19.55 -7.39 19.34
CA GLU A 24 -19.02 -8.73 19.24
C GLU A 24 -18.11 -8.80 18.00
N VAL A 25 -16.81 -8.88 18.24
CA VAL A 25 -15.82 -9.06 17.16
C VAL A 25 -15.92 -10.53 16.78
N LYS A 26 -16.50 -10.80 15.63
CA LYS A 26 -16.50 -12.17 15.07
C LYS A 26 -15.08 -12.70 15.04
N PRO A 27 -14.83 -13.98 15.40
CA PRO A 27 -13.51 -14.57 15.39
C PRO A 27 -12.83 -14.31 14.04
N VAL A 28 -11.57 -13.91 14.09
CA VAL A 28 -10.75 -13.56 12.92
C VAL A 28 -10.75 -14.67 11.86
N ASP A 29 -10.89 -15.91 12.28
CA ASP A 29 -10.91 -17.11 11.42
C ASP A 29 -12.09 -17.14 10.43
N GLN A 30 -13.25 -16.57 10.77
CA GLN A 30 -14.38 -16.48 9.85
C GLN A 30 -14.24 -15.38 8.80
N VAL A 31 -13.45 -14.35 9.09
CA VAL A 31 -13.16 -13.25 8.14
C VAL A 31 -12.11 -13.67 7.12
N LEU A 32 -11.19 -14.55 7.49
CA LEU A 32 -10.12 -15.06 6.61
C LEU A 32 -10.62 -16.04 5.53
N GLN A 33 -11.73 -16.71 5.75
CA GLN A 33 -12.27 -17.70 4.79
C GLN A 33 -13.04 -17.06 3.62
N LEU A 34 -13.44 -15.81 3.70
CA LEU A 34 -14.25 -15.12 2.67
C LEU A 34 -13.48 -14.09 1.84
N ALA A 35 -12.25 -13.75 2.22
CA ALA A 35 -11.43 -12.84 1.44
C ALA A 35 -10.50 -13.64 0.53
N ARG A 36 -10.72 -13.60 -0.79
CA ARG A 36 -9.63 -13.86 -1.73
C ARG A 36 -8.42 -13.07 -1.26
N PRO A 37 -7.20 -13.67 -1.26
CA PRO A 37 -6.01 -12.90 -0.91
C PRO A 37 -6.01 -11.63 -1.75
N ALA A 38 -5.99 -10.48 -1.09
CA ALA A 38 -5.92 -9.22 -1.80
C ALA A 38 -4.65 -9.25 -2.66
N ALA A 39 -4.78 -8.89 -3.94
CA ALA A 39 -3.61 -8.73 -4.79
C ALA A 39 -2.64 -7.76 -4.11
N ALA A 40 -1.34 -8.06 -4.16
CA ALA A 40 -0.33 -7.18 -3.59
C ALA A 40 -0.45 -5.79 -4.25
N PRO A 41 -0.39 -4.70 -3.47
CA PRO A 41 -0.50 -3.35 -4.00
C PRO A 41 0.68 -2.94 -4.88
N MET A 42 1.77 -3.68 -4.82
CA MET A 42 2.97 -3.49 -5.64
C MET A 42 3.62 -4.83 -5.94
N SER A 43 4.15 -4.98 -7.15
CA SER A 43 4.80 -6.19 -7.62
C SER A 43 5.87 -5.90 -8.67
N LEU A 44 6.86 -6.79 -8.77
CA LEU A 44 7.81 -6.84 -9.88
C LEU A 44 7.77 -8.25 -10.47
N THR A 45 7.30 -8.35 -11.70
CA THR A 45 7.14 -9.63 -12.41
C THR A 45 8.15 -9.66 -13.53
N SER A 46 8.97 -10.69 -13.58
CA SER A 46 9.94 -10.86 -14.68
C SER A 46 9.24 -11.23 -15.99
N SER A 47 9.94 -11.04 -17.10
CA SER A 47 9.41 -11.27 -18.45
C SER A 47 9.00 -12.72 -18.72
N ASP A 48 9.49 -13.67 -17.93
CA ASP A 48 9.06 -15.09 -17.95
C ASP A 48 7.83 -15.37 -17.07
N GLY A 49 7.21 -14.34 -16.49
CA GLY A 49 6.02 -14.43 -15.65
C GLY A 49 6.29 -14.72 -14.18
N ALA A 50 7.53 -14.93 -13.76
CA ALA A 50 7.85 -15.17 -12.36
C ALA A 50 7.85 -13.87 -11.55
N GLY A 51 7.09 -13.84 -10.45
CA GLY A 51 7.12 -12.73 -9.50
C GLY A 51 8.44 -12.72 -8.71
N LEU A 52 9.06 -11.54 -8.58
CA LEU A 52 10.20 -11.34 -7.71
C LEU A 52 9.73 -10.99 -6.30
N GLU A 53 10.46 -11.48 -5.32
CA GLU A 53 10.12 -11.27 -3.91
C GLU A 53 10.47 -9.84 -3.47
N LEU A 54 9.48 -9.10 -2.97
CA LEU A 54 9.71 -7.85 -2.24
C LEU A 54 10.28 -8.20 -0.86
N VAL A 55 11.51 -7.79 -0.58
CA VAL A 55 12.20 -8.11 0.69
C VAL A 55 12.28 -6.93 1.63
N ALA A 56 12.26 -5.71 1.13
CA ALA A 56 12.26 -4.52 1.96
C ALA A 56 11.40 -3.41 1.38
N LEU A 57 10.76 -2.65 2.27
CA LEU A 57 9.96 -1.47 1.95
C LEU A 57 10.23 -0.38 2.99
N GLU A 58 10.64 0.79 2.51
CA GLU A 58 10.66 2.01 3.30
C GLU A 58 9.69 3.02 2.70
N ALA A 59 8.78 3.54 3.51
CA ALA A 59 7.82 4.56 3.12
C ALA A 59 8.06 5.84 3.91
N LYS A 60 8.16 6.96 3.21
CA LYS A 60 8.19 8.30 3.79
C LYS A 60 7.02 9.09 3.25
N ALA A 61 6.26 9.71 4.12
CA ALA A 61 5.14 10.53 3.74
C ALA A 61 5.20 11.90 4.40
N VAL A 62 4.77 12.92 3.66
CA VAL A 62 4.51 14.26 4.18
C VAL A 62 3.05 14.57 3.90
N VAL A 63 2.33 14.95 4.94
CA VAL A 63 0.92 15.32 4.87
C VAL A 63 0.82 16.80 5.20
N GLU A 64 0.55 17.61 4.20
CA GLU A 64 0.35 19.06 4.32
C GLU A 64 -0.92 19.42 3.56
N ASP A 65 -2.02 19.55 4.31
CA ASP A 65 -3.35 19.74 3.73
C ASP A 65 -3.42 20.87 2.70
N PRO A 66 -4.03 20.63 1.54
CA PRO A 66 -4.74 19.40 1.12
C PRO A 66 -3.83 18.35 0.44
N LEU A 67 -2.52 18.53 0.41
CA LEU A 67 -1.58 17.70 -0.34
C LEU A 67 -0.95 16.62 0.54
N THR A 68 -0.71 15.48 -0.08
CA THR A 68 0.12 14.42 0.48
C THR A 68 1.21 14.05 -0.52
N PHE A 69 2.41 13.83 -0.03
CA PHE A 69 3.53 13.32 -0.81
C PHE A 69 4.02 12.03 -0.17
N THR A 70 4.24 11.00 -0.98
CA THR A 70 4.73 9.70 -0.51
C THR A 70 5.89 9.24 -1.37
N GLU A 71 6.98 8.85 -0.74
CA GLU A 71 8.12 8.21 -1.38
C GLU A 71 8.29 6.80 -0.82
N LEU A 72 8.37 5.82 -1.72
CA LEU A 72 8.59 4.41 -1.43
C LEU A 72 9.95 3.98 -1.96
N HIS A 73 10.76 3.39 -1.09
CA HIS A 73 11.96 2.65 -1.47
C HIS A 73 11.66 1.16 -1.37
N LEU A 74 11.79 0.47 -2.49
CA LEU A 74 11.41 -0.93 -2.66
C LEU A 74 12.65 -1.74 -3.01
N THR A 75 12.85 -2.87 -2.34
CA THR A 75 13.94 -3.79 -2.66
C THR A 75 13.35 -5.15 -3.03
N PHE A 76 13.57 -5.55 -4.27
CA PHE A 76 13.18 -6.85 -4.80
C PHE A 76 14.40 -7.76 -4.93
N ARG A 77 14.22 -9.06 -4.69
CA ARG A 77 15.26 -10.06 -4.80
C ARG A 77 15.10 -10.88 -6.08
N ASN A 78 16.19 -11.00 -6.85
CA ASN A 78 16.32 -11.97 -7.92
C ASN A 78 17.14 -13.17 -7.40
N PRO A 79 16.51 -14.33 -7.16
CA PRO A 79 17.23 -15.51 -6.68
C PRO A 79 18.01 -16.22 -7.79
N GLU A 80 17.74 -15.90 -9.06
CA GLU A 80 18.33 -16.61 -10.18
C GLU A 80 19.73 -16.09 -10.56
N PRO A 81 20.64 -16.97 -11.01
CA PRO A 81 22.01 -16.62 -11.38
C PRO A 81 22.10 -16.00 -12.78
N ARG A 82 21.05 -15.31 -13.24
CA ARG A 82 21.00 -14.63 -14.53
C ARG A 82 20.40 -13.23 -14.41
N VAL A 83 20.82 -12.34 -15.30
CA VAL A 83 20.19 -11.03 -15.45
C VAL A 83 18.75 -11.22 -15.93
N ARG A 84 17.84 -10.48 -15.34
CA ARG A 84 16.41 -10.50 -15.72
C ARG A 84 15.95 -9.10 -16.13
N GLU A 85 14.83 -9.09 -16.79
CA GLU A 85 14.01 -7.93 -17.07
C GLU A 85 12.64 -8.17 -16.47
N GLY A 86 11.97 -7.14 -16.00
CA GLY A 86 10.65 -7.27 -15.41
C GLY A 86 9.78 -6.04 -15.62
N GLN A 87 8.53 -6.19 -15.23
CA GLN A 87 7.55 -5.13 -15.17
C GLN A 87 7.18 -4.88 -13.71
N PHE A 88 7.45 -3.68 -13.26
CA PHE A 88 6.96 -3.17 -11.98
C PHE A 88 5.55 -2.65 -12.14
N GLU A 89 4.70 -2.94 -11.17
CA GLU A 89 3.33 -2.41 -11.08
C GLU A 89 3.02 -1.99 -9.64
N ILE A 90 2.38 -0.84 -9.49
CA ILE A 90 1.90 -0.35 -8.19
C ILE A 90 0.48 0.20 -8.33
N MET A 91 -0.36 -0.13 -7.37
CA MET A 91 -1.69 0.46 -7.20
C MET A 91 -1.56 1.73 -6.36
N LEU A 92 -1.97 2.84 -6.94
CA LEU A 92 -1.93 4.15 -6.28
C LEU A 92 -3.28 4.47 -5.63
N PRO A 93 -3.30 5.33 -4.60
CA PRO A 93 -4.54 5.90 -4.10
C PRO A 93 -5.32 6.62 -5.19
N PRO A 94 -6.67 6.70 -5.10
CA PRO A 94 -7.47 7.49 -6.02
C PRO A 94 -6.98 8.94 -6.11
N GLY A 95 -6.84 9.47 -7.32
CA GLY A 95 -6.38 10.83 -7.55
C GLY A 95 -4.87 11.05 -7.38
N ALA A 96 -4.12 10.02 -7.01
CA ALA A 96 -2.66 10.13 -6.91
C ALA A 96 -1.99 10.15 -8.29
N ALA A 97 -0.92 10.93 -8.39
CA ALA A 97 -0.07 11.01 -9.58
C ALA A 97 1.37 10.68 -9.23
N ILE A 98 2.02 9.85 -10.06
CA ILE A 98 3.45 9.58 -9.94
C ILE A 98 4.21 10.87 -10.20
N SER A 99 5.14 11.20 -9.31
CA SER A 99 6.06 12.32 -9.43
C SER A 99 7.50 11.88 -9.71
N ARG A 100 7.85 10.65 -9.34
CA ARG A 100 9.19 10.10 -9.56
C ARG A 100 9.16 8.58 -9.67
N PHE A 101 9.94 8.05 -10.60
CA PHE A 101 10.31 6.64 -10.66
C PHE A 101 11.80 6.54 -10.94
N ALA A 102 12.55 5.83 -10.11
CA ALA A 102 13.96 5.61 -10.30
C ALA A 102 14.35 4.17 -9.97
N MET A 103 15.39 3.66 -10.61
CA MET A 103 15.93 2.34 -10.35
C MET A 103 17.44 2.42 -10.09
N ARG A 104 17.92 1.61 -9.14
CA ARG A 104 19.34 1.55 -8.82
C ARG A 104 20.11 0.85 -9.94
N GLN A 105 21.18 1.49 -10.40
CA GLN A 105 22.16 0.90 -11.32
C GLN A 105 23.57 1.09 -10.77
N GLY A 106 24.15 0.02 -10.23
CA GLY A 106 25.42 0.14 -9.52
C GLY A 106 25.30 1.07 -8.32
N ASN A 107 26.07 2.14 -8.30
CA ASN A 107 26.03 3.14 -7.23
C ASN A 107 25.11 4.33 -7.52
N ASP A 108 24.54 4.41 -8.72
CA ASP A 108 23.73 5.55 -9.16
C ASP A 108 22.26 5.21 -9.26
N TRP A 109 21.43 6.25 -9.23
CA TRP A 109 19.99 6.15 -9.51
C TRP A 109 19.74 6.57 -10.96
N GLN A 110 19.14 5.69 -11.73
CA GLN A 110 18.64 6.00 -13.05
C GLN A 110 17.18 6.41 -12.95
N GLU A 111 16.88 7.64 -13.34
CA GLU A 111 15.51 8.10 -13.43
C GLU A 111 14.81 7.41 -14.60
N GLY A 112 13.65 6.82 -14.32
CA GLY A 112 12.75 6.26 -15.31
C GLY A 112 11.91 7.37 -15.94
N GLU A 113 11.66 7.25 -17.23
CA GLU A 113 10.67 8.10 -17.88
C GLU A 113 9.28 7.71 -17.36
N VAL A 114 8.64 8.61 -16.65
CA VAL A 114 7.24 8.47 -16.27
C VAL A 114 6.41 8.78 -17.51
N VAL A 115 6.21 7.76 -18.34
CA VAL A 115 5.28 7.86 -19.48
C VAL A 115 3.88 7.94 -18.89
N GLU A 116 3.45 9.15 -18.85
CA GLU A 116 2.33 9.68 -18.11
C GLU A 116 1.01 8.92 -18.34
N LEU A 117 0.18 8.91 -17.30
CA LEU A 117 -1.26 8.79 -17.19
C LEU A 117 -2.10 9.22 -18.42
N GLN A 118 -1.56 9.87 -19.42
CA GLN A 118 -2.27 10.25 -20.63
C GLN A 118 -2.77 9.03 -21.43
N ALA A 119 -2.06 7.92 -21.41
CA ALA A 119 -2.53 6.70 -22.05
C ALA A 119 -3.70 6.07 -21.27
N ALA A 120 -3.64 6.09 -19.93
CA ALA A 120 -4.73 5.62 -19.08
C ALA A 120 -5.94 6.58 -19.14
N ARG A 121 -5.70 7.88 -19.25
CA ARG A 121 -6.75 8.89 -19.41
C ARG A 121 -7.44 8.79 -20.77
N ARG A 122 -6.70 8.60 -21.85
CA ARG A 122 -7.28 8.36 -23.19
C ARG A 122 -8.07 7.06 -23.24
N ALA A 123 -7.53 5.98 -22.65
CA ALA A 123 -8.26 4.72 -22.55
C ALA A 123 -9.53 4.85 -21.70
N TYR A 124 -9.53 5.70 -20.67
CA TYR A 124 -10.68 6.01 -19.84
C TYR A 124 -11.72 6.86 -20.60
N GLU A 125 -11.28 7.88 -21.33
CA GLU A 125 -12.14 8.72 -22.17
C GLU A 125 -12.75 7.91 -23.33
N ASP A 126 -11.97 7.10 -24.03
CA ASP A 126 -12.43 6.19 -25.08
C ASP A 126 -13.43 5.15 -24.57
N PHE A 127 -13.28 4.73 -23.33
CA PHE A 127 -14.17 3.76 -22.69
C PHE A 127 -15.48 4.42 -22.23
N LEU A 128 -15.47 5.64 -21.70
CA LEU A 128 -16.68 6.41 -21.38
C LEU A 128 -17.54 6.62 -22.63
N HIS A 129 -16.91 6.79 -23.79
CA HIS A 129 -17.62 6.90 -25.06
C HIS A 129 -18.26 5.58 -25.53
N ARG A 130 -17.83 4.43 -25.02
CA ARG A 130 -18.37 3.11 -25.39
C ARG A 130 -19.51 2.60 -24.50
N ARG A 131 -20.05 3.40 -23.61
CA ARG A 131 -21.23 3.11 -22.76
C ARG A 131 -21.14 1.80 -21.94
N GLN A 132 -20.05 1.48 -21.33
CA GLN A 132 -19.96 0.39 -20.36
C GLN A 132 -20.12 0.93 -18.94
N ASP A 133 -20.59 0.06 -18.01
CA ASP A 133 -20.95 0.39 -16.64
C ASP A 133 -19.82 1.11 -15.88
N PRO A 134 -20.03 2.34 -15.37
CA PRO A 134 -19.03 3.10 -14.62
C PRO A 134 -18.51 2.38 -13.37
N ALA A 135 -19.33 1.55 -12.73
CA ALA A 135 -18.93 0.81 -11.51
C ALA A 135 -17.92 -0.31 -11.80
N LEU A 136 -17.92 -0.89 -13.01
CA LEU A 136 -16.91 -1.83 -13.46
C LEU A 136 -15.59 -1.13 -13.78
N LEU A 137 -15.67 0.13 -14.18
CA LEU A 137 -14.51 0.98 -14.51
C LEU A 137 -13.70 1.39 -13.29
N GLU A 138 -14.35 1.81 -12.21
CA GLU A 138 -13.66 2.12 -10.95
C GLU A 138 -12.87 0.92 -10.42
N LYS A 139 -13.34 -0.30 -10.71
CA LYS A 139 -12.65 -1.54 -10.33
C LYS A 139 -11.54 -1.96 -11.29
N GLN A 140 -11.62 -1.61 -12.58
CA GLN A 140 -10.67 -2.06 -13.62
C GLN A 140 -9.69 -0.97 -14.07
N ALA A 141 -10.08 0.29 -14.02
CA ALA A 141 -9.20 1.43 -14.22
C ALA A 141 -8.58 1.86 -12.89
N GLY A 142 -8.18 0.88 -12.06
CA GLY A 142 -7.40 1.15 -10.88
C GLY A 142 -6.27 2.11 -11.24
N ASN A 143 -6.06 3.13 -10.42
CA ASN A 143 -4.98 4.09 -10.57
C ASN A 143 -3.64 3.35 -10.42
N SER A 144 -3.25 2.58 -11.44
CA SER A 144 -2.04 1.76 -11.44
C SER A 144 -0.97 2.41 -12.30
N PHE A 145 0.25 2.37 -11.81
CA PHE A 145 1.44 2.75 -12.55
C PHE A 145 2.24 1.50 -12.90
N ARG A 146 2.77 1.46 -14.13
CA ARG A 146 3.61 0.38 -14.63
C ARG A 146 4.89 0.92 -15.20
N ALA A 147 6.00 0.22 -14.95
CA ALA A 147 7.30 0.58 -15.49
C ALA A 147 8.12 -0.67 -15.81
N ARG A 148 8.89 -0.59 -16.90
CA ARG A 148 9.91 -1.60 -17.23
C ARG A 148 11.11 -1.44 -16.31
N VAL A 149 11.61 -2.55 -15.78
CA VAL A 149 12.80 -2.61 -14.92
C VAL A 149 13.86 -3.47 -15.56
N PHE A 150 15.00 -2.87 -15.91
CA PHE A 150 16.16 -3.54 -16.49
C PHE A 150 17.44 -2.74 -16.25
N PRO A 151 18.57 -3.39 -16.00
CA PRO A 151 18.74 -4.80 -15.67
C PRO A 151 18.34 -5.11 -14.21
N ILE A 152 17.86 -6.33 -13.98
CA ILE A 152 17.73 -6.90 -12.66
C ILE A 152 18.90 -7.85 -12.46
N PRO A 153 19.89 -7.54 -11.59
CA PRO A 153 21.14 -8.28 -11.51
C PRO A 153 20.94 -9.72 -11.01
N PRO A 154 21.83 -10.65 -11.41
CA PRO A 154 21.74 -12.05 -11.02
C PRO A 154 22.06 -12.24 -9.55
N SER A 155 21.35 -13.13 -8.86
CA SER A 155 21.57 -13.50 -7.44
C SER A 155 21.72 -12.29 -6.52
N ALA A 156 20.97 -11.21 -6.81
CA ALA A 156 21.11 -9.92 -6.13
C ALA A 156 19.76 -9.22 -5.96
N THR A 157 19.79 -8.03 -5.39
CA THR A 157 18.60 -7.20 -5.22
C THR A 157 18.53 -6.10 -6.28
N LYS A 158 17.32 -5.69 -6.57
CA LYS A 158 17.00 -4.49 -7.36
C LYS A 158 16.23 -3.50 -6.52
N GLU A 159 16.77 -2.31 -6.40
CA GLU A 159 16.13 -1.22 -5.65
C GLU A 159 15.40 -0.27 -6.60
N LEU A 160 14.21 0.13 -6.18
CA LEU A 160 13.35 1.09 -6.89
C LEU A 160 12.93 2.21 -5.95
N ILE A 161 12.81 3.43 -6.47
CA ILE A 161 12.15 4.55 -5.82
C ILE A 161 10.89 4.89 -6.60
N VAL A 162 9.78 5.01 -5.88
CA VAL A 162 8.52 5.48 -6.44
C VAL A 162 8.01 6.60 -5.56
N SER A 163 7.79 7.77 -6.13
CA SER A 163 7.17 8.89 -5.42
C SER A 163 5.85 9.26 -6.09
N TYR A 164 4.86 9.57 -5.29
CA TYR A 164 3.57 10.04 -5.77
C TYR A 164 3.00 11.10 -4.84
N SER A 165 2.18 11.96 -5.41
CA SER A 165 1.40 12.95 -4.68
C SER A 165 -0.09 12.71 -4.87
N ALA A 166 -0.88 13.06 -3.89
CA ALA A 166 -2.33 13.02 -3.94
C ALA A 166 -2.92 14.23 -3.23
N GLU A 167 -4.09 14.66 -3.67
CA GLU A 167 -4.88 15.67 -2.99
C GLU A 167 -5.92 15.00 -2.11
N ARG A 168 -6.01 15.44 -0.85
CA ARG A 168 -7.06 15.02 0.08
C ARG A 168 -8.29 15.86 -0.19
N GLN A 169 -9.43 15.21 -0.43
CA GLN A 169 -10.69 15.92 -0.66
C GLN A 169 -11.25 16.53 0.62
N ASN A 170 -10.91 15.95 1.76
CA ASN A 170 -11.33 16.43 3.08
C ASN A 170 -10.17 16.26 4.08
N ALA A 171 -9.91 17.30 4.88
CA ALA A 171 -8.91 17.24 5.96
C ALA A 171 -9.19 16.13 7.00
N ALA A 172 -10.44 15.69 7.13
CA ALA A 172 -10.83 14.57 7.99
C ALA A 172 -10.53 13.20 7.37
N ASP A 173 -10.21 13.11 6.07
CA ASP A 173 -9.88 11.83 5.43
C ASP A 173 -8.54 11.33 5.95
N PRO A 174 -8.47 10.06 6.40
CA PRO A 174 -7.23 9.52 6.90
C PRO A 174 -6.20 9.36 5.77
N PHE A 175 -4.96 9.72 6.05
CA PHE A 175 -3.84 9.32 5.19
C PHE A 175 -3.69 7.79 5.23
N ARG A 176 -3.54 7.16 4.06
CA ARG A 176 -3.46 5.70 3.94
C ARG A 176 -2.28 5.28 3.07
N ILE A 177 -1.55 4.27 3.55
CA ILE A 177 -0.59 3.51 2.75
C ILE A 177 -1.13 2.07 2.64
N TYR A 178 -1.24 1.57 1.41
CA TYR A 178 -1.77 0.24 1.14
C TYR A 178 -0.66 -0.80 1.26
N LEU A 179 -0.73 -1.62 2.30
CA LEU A 179 0.25 -2.69 2.57
C LEU A 179 -0.39 -4.09 2.55
N ARG A 180 -1.71 -4.16 2.51
CA ARG A 180 -2.43 -5.43 2.55
C ARG A 180 -2.12 -6.26 1.31
N GLY A 181 -1.76 -7.53 1.51
CA GLY A 181 -1.39 -8.45 0.43
C GLY A 181 0.10 -8.49 0.11
N LEU A 182 0.93 -7.69 0.80
CA LEU A 182 2.38 -7.82 0.69
C LEU A 182 2.87 -9.12 1.33
N PRO A 183 3.97 -9.71 0.81
CA PRO A 183 4.62 -10.85 1.46
C PRO A 183 5.23 -10.43 2.80
N LYS A 184 5.74 -11.42 3.55
CA LYS A 184 6.53 -11.13 4.73
C LYS A 184 7.83 -10.43 4.33
N LEU A 185 8.00 -9.19 4.80
CA LEU A 185 9.18 -8.39 4.53
C LEU A 185 10.27 -8.65 5.55
N SER A 186 11.54 -8.63 5.12
CA SER A 186 12.70 -8.65 6.02
C SER A 186 12.89 -7.30 6.71
N HIS A 187 12.50 -6.21 6.05
CA HIS A 187 12.55 -4.86 6.59
C HIS A 187 11.32 -4.06 6.16
N LEU A 188 10.68 -3.41 7.13
CA LEU A 188 9.60 -2.46 6.91
C LEU A 188 9.84 -1.22 7.78
N SER A 189 9.91 -0.05 7.14
CA SER A 189 9.98 1.25 7.83
C SER A 189 8.93 2.19 7.24
N ILE A 190 8.16 2.82 8.12
CA ILE A 190 7.16 3.81 7.72
C ILE A 190 7.36 5.06 8.57
N ARG A 191 7.51 6.20 7.93
CA ARG A 191 7.58 7.52 8.58
C ARG A 191 6.58 8.45 7.94
N ALA A 192 5.79 9.12 8.77
CA ALA A 192 4.88 10.17 8.32
C ALA A 192 5.15 11.46 9.12
N ILE A 193 5.16 12.57 8.43
CA ILE A 193 5.20 13.93 8.98
C ILE A 193 3.87 14.58 8.65
N VAL A 194 3.21 15.09 9.68
CA VAL A 194 1.90 15.73 9.61
C VAL A 194 1.98 17.13 10.13
#